data_68349842adbe71ec3e75e25882710ad9
#
_entry.id   68349842adbe71ec3e75e25882710ad9
#
_cell.length_a   1.000
_cell.length_b   1.000
_cell.length_c   1.000
_cell.angle_alpha   90.00
_cell.angle_beta   90.00
_cell.angle_gamma   90.00
#
_symmetry.space_group_name_H-M   'P 1'
#
loop_
_entity.id
_entity.type
_entity.pdbx_description
1 polymer ?
#
loop_
_entity_poly.entity_id
_entity_poly.type
_entity_poly.pdbx_seq_one_letter_code
_entity_poly.pdbx_strand_id
1 'polypeptide(L)'
;MAQDMVTPPPDAARHLKVVRPKPGETVELFDGHGRTRRYRWDGGALRADGGIAVFPPPAVKMTLFACVTKGSRWDWTIEKAVELGTARIVPVISERCIVRLDSDERAAKADRWRRIAADAARQSDAVWLPEVLEAVDFRAALELAKGCGRVFAGAIADPPPAPMWREVAAATAERVCPHGLGVFVGPEGDFTPEELRALLEVATPVSFGPTILRAETAAIFGLSVLAAAIQSMHASCQA
;
A
#
# COMPACT_ATOMS: atom_id res chain seq x y z
N MET A 1 17.75 15.31 8.02
CA MET A 1 18.30 14.42 9.09
C MET A 1 19.78 14.59 9.40
N ALA A 2 20.55 15.35 8.65
CA ALA A 2 22.00 15.49 8.88
C ALA A 2 22.39 16.46 10.01
N GLN A 3 21.48 17.30 10.47
CA GLN A 3 21.76 18.30 11.51
C GLN A 3 21.61 17.70 12.92
N ASP A 4 22.46 18.12 13.84
CA ASP A 4 22.45 17.64 15.23
C ASP A 4 21.32 18.26 16.07
N MET A 5 20.78 19.38 15.64
CA MET A 5 19.58 19.98 16.22
C MET A 5 18.63 20.40 15.10
N VAL A 6 17.38 19.98 15.18
CA VAL A 6 16.35 20.30 14.18
C VAL A 6 15.08 20.81 14.84
N THR A 7 14.50 21.83 14.23
CA THR A 7 13.11 22.17 14.49
C THR A 7 12.23 21.13 13.79
N PRO A 8 11.24 20.54 14.49
CA PRO A 8 10.38 19.55 13.85
C PRO A 8 9.73 20.12 12.59
N PRO A 9 9.75 19.39 11.46
CA PRO A 9 8.99 19.77 10.28
C PRO A 9 7.48 19.91 10.61
N PRO A 10 6.71 20.69 9.85
CA PRO A 10 5.32 21.01 10.21
C PRO A 10 4.45 19.79 10.55
N ASP A 11 4.60 18.71 9.80
CA ASP A 11 3.83 17.46 10.03
C ASP A 11 4.31 16.75 11.30
N ALA A 12 5.61 16.65 11.53
CA ALA A 12 6.16 16.10 12.76
C ALA A 12 5.78 16.96 13.97
N ALA A 13 5.81 18.30 13.84
CA ALA A 13 5.40 19.22 14.89
C ALA A 13 3.92 19.05 15.28
N ARG A 14 3.05 18.78 14.29
CA ARG A 14 1.63 18.48 14.54
C ARG A 14 1.49 17.17 15.31
N HIS A 15 2.20 16.13 14.92
CA HIS A 15 2.20 14.83 15.59
C HIS A 15 2.72 14.95 17.03
N LEU A 16 3.83 15.65 17.26
CA LEU A 16 4.39 15.90 18.59
C LEU A 16 3.42 16.62 19.54
N LYS A 17 2.57 17.50 19.01
CA LYS A 17 1.49 18.12 19.80
C LYS A 17 0.43 17.13 20.28
N VAL A 18 0.20 16.05 19.55
CA VAL A 18 -0.74 14.99 19.92
C VAL A 18 -0.10 14.04 20.92
N VAL A 19 1.11 13.53 20.61
CA VAL A 19 1.85 12.57 21.44
C VAL A 19 2.33 13.22 22.76
N ARG A 20 2.65 14.54 22.73
CA ARG A 20 3.10 15.33 23.88
C ARG A 20 4.30 14.70 24.62
N PRO A 21 5.40 14.42 23.92
CA PRO A 21 6.58 13.85 24.59
C PRO A 21 7.09 14.81 25.66
N LYS A 22 7.56 14.23 26.78
CA LYS A 22 8.20 15.01 27.85
C LYS A 22 9.64 15.36 27.44
N PRO A 23 10.17 16.49 27.94
CA PRO A 23 11.59 16.80 27.78
C PRO A 23 12.47 15.62 28.21
N GLY A 24 13.42 15.25 27.35
CA GLY A 24 14.29 14.07 27.54
C GLY A 24 13.77 12.77 26.91
N GLU A 25 12.52 12.69 26.51
CA GLU A 25 12.02 11.48 25.79
C GLU A 25 12.59 11.39 24.39
N THR A 26 12.77 10.15 23.95
CA THR A 26 13.27 9.84 22.60
C THR A 26 12.13 9.89 21.58
N VAL A 27 12.39 10.58 20.48
CA VAL A 27 11.52 10.64 19.31
C VAL A 27 12.32 10.12 18.12
N GLU A 28 11.74 9.24 17.33
CA GLU A 28 12.33 8.78 16.09
C GLU A 28 11.69 9.49 14.89
N LEU A 29 12.52 10.07 14.03
CA LEU A 29 12.09 10.64 12.76
C LEU A 29 12.49 9.71 11.62
N PHE A 30 11.63 9.58 10.64
CA PHE A 30 11.91 8.88 9.39
C PHE A 30 11.61 9.77 8.17
N ASP A 31 12.27 9.50 7.05
CA ASP A 31 12.14 10.29 5.83
C ASP A 31 11.15 9.67 4.81
N GLY A 32 10.60 8.50 5.10
CA GLY A 32 9.73 7.76 4.19
C GLY A 32 10.49 7.03 3.07
N HIS A 33 11.81 7.06 3.11
CA HIS A 33 12.73 6.47 2.12
C HIS A 33 13.74 5.51 2.77
N GLY A 34 13.38 4.91 3.89
CA GLY A 34 14.17 3.92 4.61
C GLY A 34 15.25 4.49 5.50
N ARG A 35 15.23 5.77 5.84
CA ARG A 35 16.17 6.35 6.81
C ARG A 35 15.44 6.79 8.05
N THR A 36 15.98 6.43 9.21
CA THR A 36 15.50 6.88 10.51
C THR A 36 16.64 7.47 11.32
N ARG A 37 16.31 8.36 12.25
CA ARG A 37 17.23 8.88 13.26
C ARG A 37 16.50 9.16 14.55
N ARG A 38 17.09 8.82 15.67
CA ARG A 38 16.61 9.13 17.01
C ARG A 38 17.03 10.53 17.44
N TYR A 39 16.15 11.18 18.14
CA TYR A 39 16.35 12.49 18.72
C TYR A 39 15.80 12.54 20.15
N ARG A 40 16.41 13.36 21.00
CA ARG A 40 15.83 13.76 22.30
C ARG A 40 15.00 15.00 22.14
N TRP A 41 13.80 14.97 22.64
CA TRP A 41 12.93 16.13 22.71
C TRP A 41 13.35 17.03 23.90
N ASP A 42 13.58 18.31 23.67
CA ASP A 42 13.92 19.27 24.73
C ASP A 42 12.77 20.21 25.12
N GLY A 43 11.59 20.03 24.55
CA GLY A 43 10.41 20.87 24.74
C GLY A 43 10.15 21.85 23.60
N GLY A 44 11.05 21.99 22.63
CA GLY A 44 10.93 22.91 21.49
C GLY A 44 11.68 22.49 20.27
N ALA A 45 12.81 21.76 20.46
CA ALA A 45 13.64 21.26 19.39
C ALA A 45 13.96 19.77 19.59
N LEU A 46 14.49 19.16 18.56
CA LEU A 46 14.93 17.78 18.54
C LEU A 46 16.45 17.75 18.46
N ARG A 47 17.11 17.21 19.48
CA ARG A 47 18.56 17.02 19.53
C ARG A 47 18.90 15.59 19.12
N ALA A 48 19.78 15.44 18.14
CA ALA A 48 20.18 14.12 17.66
C ALA A 48 20.72 13.23 18.78
N ASP A 49 20.25 11.99 18.82
CA ASP A 49 20.66 10.96 19.78
C ASP A 49 21.03 9.68 18.99
N GLY A 50 22.20 9.70 18.40
CA GLY A 50 22.72 8.61 17.57
C GLY A 50 22.84 8.94 16.08
N GLY A 51 23.32 7.94 15.33
CA GLY A 51 23.49 8.00 13.87
C GLY A 51 22.18 7.82 13.11
N ILE A 52 22.28 7.93 11.78
CA ILE A 52 21.19 7.60 10.86
C ILE A 52 21.19 6.08 10.64
N ALA A 53 20.07 5.43 10.90
CA ALA A 53 19.83 4.05 10.48
C ALA A 53 19.29 4.04 9.05
N VAL A 54 19.75 3.08 8.24
CA VAL A 54 19.34 2.93 6.84
C VAL A 54 18.79 1.52 6.64
N PHE A 55 17.59 1.44 6.14
CA PHE A 55 16.88 0.21 5.82
C PHE A 55 16.82 0.03 4.30
N PRO A 56 17.16 -1.12 3.76
CA PRO A 56 17.06 -1.37 2.32
C PRO A 56 15.59 -1.29 1.87
N PRO A 57 15.34 -0.94 0.59
CA PRO A 57 13.99 -1.01 0.05
C PRO A 57 13.47 -2.45 0.05
N PRO A 58 12.15 -2.65 0.08
CA PRO A 58 11.55 -3.98 -0.05
C PRO A 58 12.07 -4.69 -1.30
N ALA A 59 12.59 -5.91 -1.13
CA ALA A 59 13.13 -6.71 -2.24
C ALA A 59 12.05 -7.06 -3.29
N VAL A 60 10.82 -7.29 -2.82
CA VAL A 60 9.64 -7.51 -3.68
C VAL A 60 8.63 -6.43 -3.36
N LYS A 61 8.26 -5.63 -4.36
CA LYS A 61 7.27 -4.55 -4.21
C LYS A 61 5.86 -5.11 -4.32
N MET A 62 4.99 -4.75 -3.38
CA MET A 62 3.55 -5.00 -3.48
C MET A 62 2.82 -3.79 -4.05
N THR A 63 1.94 -4.01 -5.02
CA THR A 63 1.08 -2.97 -5.60
C THR A 63 -0.39 -3.33 -5.40
N LEU A 64 -1.15 -2.40 -4.84
CA LEU A 64 -2.60 -2.49 -4.76
C LEU A 64 -3.23 -1.68 -5.90
N PHE A 65 -3.95 -2.34 -6.79
CA PHE A 65 -4.88 -1.72 -7.73
C PHE A 65 -6.28 -1.92 -7.17
N ALA A 66 -6.93 -0.89 -6.67
CA ALA A 66 -8.25 -1.05 -6.09
C ALA A 66 -9.21 0.06 -6.53
N CYS A 67 -10.41 -0.34 -6.86
CA CYS A 67 -11.48 0.60 -7.14
C CYS A 67 -11.83 1.42 -5.91
N VAL A 68 -11.89 2.75 -6.09
CA VAL A 68 -12.13 3.69 -4.99
C VAL A 68 -13.52 3.46 -4.40
N THR A 69 -13.57 3.09 -3.13
CA THR A 69 -14.81 2.94 -2.37
C THR A 69 -15.24 4.25 -1.71
N LYS A 70 -16.53 4.37 -1.36
CA LYS A 70 -17.08 5.60 -0.78
C LYS A 70 -16.67 5.80 0.68
N GLY A 71 -16.24 7.01 1.01
CA GLY A 71 -16.07 7.48 2.39
C GLY A 71 -14.90 6.84 3.13
N SER A 72 -15.09 6.57 4.41
CA SER A 72 -14.05 6.06 5.32
C SER A 72 -13.53 4.65 4.98
N ARG A 73 -14.26 3.88 4.16
CA ARG A 73 -13.79 2.56 3.72
C ARG A 73 -12.52 2.64 2.88
N TRP A 74 -12.43 3.65 2.01
CA TRP A 74 -11.23 3.88 1.23
C TRP A 74 -10.05 4.32 2.10
N ASP A 75 -10.30 5.21 3.05
CA ASP A 75 -9.28 5.65 4.01
C ASP A 75 -8.72 4.47 4.80
N TRP A 76 -9.60 3.60 5.30
CA TRP A 76 -9.24 2.38 6.00
C TRP A 76 -8.44 1.41 5.12
N THR A 77 -8.81 1.28 3.83
CA THR A 77 -8.05 0.47 2.86
C THR A 77 -6.62 0.97 2.73
N ILE A 78 -6.42 2.29 2.64
CA ILE A 78 -5.07 2.89 2.59
C ILE A 78 -4.28 2.60 3.86
N GLU A 79 -4.87 2.82 5.03
CA GLU A 79 -4.23 2.52 6.32
C GLU A 79 -3.71 1.08 6.35
N LYS A 80 -4.59 0.12 6.08
CA LYS A 80 -4.23 -1.31 6.15
C LYS A 80 -3.26 -1.73 5.04
N ALA A 81 -3.33 -1.13 3.87
CA ALA A 81 -2.34 -1.35 2.83
C ALA A 81 -0.92 -0.92 3.26
N VAL A 82 -0.80 0.22 3.95
CA VAL A 82 0.47 0.68 4.52
C VAL A 82 0.98 -0.27 5.61
N GLU A 83 0.13 -0.65 6.56
CA GLU A 83 0.46 -1.59 7.64
C GLU A 83 0.95 -2.95 7.11
N LEU A 84 0.44 -3.38 5.95
CA LEU A 84 0.85 -4.62 5.27
C LEU A 84 2.11 -4.45 4.40
N GLY A 85 2.72 -3.26 4.36
CA GLY A 85 3.96 -3.01 3.61
C GLY A 85 3.77 -2.83 2.11
N THR A 86 2.60 -2.36 1.66
CA THR A 86 2.34 -2.03 0.25
C THR A 86 3.28 -0.93 -0.22
N ALA A 87 3.97 -1.14 -1.34
CA ALA A 87 4.91 -0.18 -1.92
C ALA A 87 4.23 0.84 -2.85
N ARG A 88 3.10 0.47 -3.46
CA ARG A 88 2.33 1.37 -4.36
C ARG A 88 0.83 1.12 -4.21
N ILE A 89 0.07 2.20 -4.15
CA ILE A 89 -1.40 2.19 -4.15
C ILE A 89 -1.86 2.94 -5.40
N VAL A 90 -2.61 2.25 -6.25
CA VAL A 90 -3.20 2.77 -7.49
C VAL A 90 -4.73 2.82 -7.31
N PRO A 91 -5.29 4.00 -6.99
CA PRO A 91 -6.73 4.17 -6.92
C PRO A 91 -7.33 4.09 -8.32
N VAL A 92 -8.32 3.23 -8.54
CA VAL A 92 -8.91 2.98 -9.86
C VAL A 92 -10.34 3.47 -9.92
N ILE A 93 -10.71 4.10 -11.02
CA ILE A 93 -12.10 4.44 -11.37
C ILE A 93 -12.52 3.54 -12.53
N SER A 94 -13.36 2.55 -12.22
CA SER A 94 -13.99 1.66 -13.21
C SER A 94 -15.41 2.14 -13.54
N GLU A 95 -16.05 1.51 -14.51
CA GLU A 95 -17.38 1.91 -14.98
C GLU A 95 -18.45 1.82 -13.88
N ARG A 96 -18.36 0.81 -13.03
CA ARG A 96 -19.33 0.59 -11.94
C ARG A 96 -18.89 1.15 -10.58
N CYS A 97 -17.82 1.93 -10.53
CA CYS A 97 -17.48 2.67 -9.32
C CYS A 97 -18.59 3.68 -8.98
N ILE A 98 -18.97 3.74 -7.71
CA ILE A 98 -19.91 4.76 -7.21
C ILE A 98 -19.23 6.14 -7.18
N VAL A 99 -17.94 6.15 -6.83
CA VAL A 99 -17.14 7.37 -6.76
C VAL A 99 -16.77 7.81 -8.18
N ARG A 100 -17.04 9.09 -8.48
CA ARG A 100 -16.62 9.78 -9.70
C ARG A 100 -15.77 10.96 -9.28
N LEU A 101 -14.66 11.16 -9.95
CA LEU A 101 -13.71 12.24 -9.63
C LEU A 101 -13.33 12.96 -10.94
N ASP A 102 -13.48 14.26 -10.95
CA ASP A 102 -12.88 15.11 -12.01
C ASP A 102 -11.37 15.29 -11.75
N SER A 103 -10.69 16.03 -12.63
CA SER A 103 -9.24 16.23 -12.56
C SER A 103 -8.81 16.90 -11.25
N ASP A 104 -9.54 17.94 -10.82
CA ASP A 104 -9.19 18.73 -9.64
C ASP A 104 -9.44 17.92 -8.36
N GLU A 105 -10.53 17.15 -8.33
CA GLU A 105 -10.85 16.23 -7.26
C GLU A 105 -9.84 15.11 -7.14
N ARG A 106 -9.30 14.58 -8.24
CA ARG A 106 -8.26 13.53 -8.24
C ARG A 106 -7.01 14.01 -7.50
N ALA A 107 -6.51 15.20 -7.83
CA ALA A 107 -5.33 15.77 -7.18
C ALA A 107 -5.57 16.02 -5.69
N ALA A 108 -6.68 16.69 -5.33
CA ALA A 108 -7.01 16.99 -3.93
C ALA A 108 -7.21 15.72 -3.09
N LYS A 109 -7.83 14.68 -3.65
CA LYS A 109 -7.99 13.37 -3.00
C LYS A 109 -6.65 12.67 -2.82
N ALA A 110 -5.79 12.66 -3.83
CA ALA A 110 -4.48 12.04 -3.73
C ALA A 110 -3.64 12.66 -2.60
N ASP A 111 -3.66 13.98 -2.45
CA ASP A 111 -2.97 14.66 -1.35
C ASP A 111 -3.52 14.28 0.03
N ARG A 112 -4.84 14.08 0.12
CA ARG A 112 -5.44 13.57 1.35
C ARG A 112 -5.03 12.11 1.61
N TRP A 113 -5.03 11.26 0.60
CA TRP A 113 -4.65 9.85 0.73
C TRP A 113 -3.18 9.66 1.09
N ARG A 114 -2.29 10.49 0.53
CA ARG A 114 -0.87 10.53 0.92
C ARG A 114 -0.68 10.88 2.39
N ARG A 115 -1.50 11.81 2.92
CA ARG A 115 -1.48 12.14 4.36
C ARG A 115 -1.93 10.96 5.22
N ILE A 116 -3.01 10.26 4.82
CA ILE A 116 -3.47 9.05 5.52
C ILE A 116 -2.36 7.98 5.51
N ALA A 117 -1.72 7.75 4.37
CA ALA A 117 -0.62 6.81 4.27
C ALA A 117 0.57 7.19 5.18
N ALA A 118 0.91 8.48 5.25
CA ALA A 118 1.97 8.95 6.14
C ALA A 118 1.59 8.81 7.63
N ASP A 119 0.33 9.02 7.99
CA ASP A 119 -0.16 8.80 9.36
C ASP A 119 -0.13 7.30 9.72
N ALA A 120 -0.58 6.43 8.82
CA ALA A 120 -0.54 4.99 9.00
C ALA A 120 0.90 4.48 9.13
N ALA A 121 1.84 5.00 8.34
CA ALA A 121 3.25 4.63 8.43
C ALA A 121 3.86 4.99 9.79
N ARG A 122 3.49 6.15 10.37
CA ARG A 122 3.91 6.54 11.72
C ARG A 122 3.38 5.62 12.81
N GLN A 123 2.19 5.04 12.62
CA GLN A 123 1.56 4.14 13.60
C GLN A 123 2.08 2.69 13.49
N SER A 124 2.56 2.30 12.31
CA SER A 124 3.04 0.95 12.04
C SER A 124 4.57 0.83 12.00
N ASP A 125 5.29 1.92 12.33
CA ASP A 125 6.76 2.01 12.24
C ASP A 125 7.29 1.68 10.83
N ALA A 126 6.49 1.91 9.80
CA ALA A 126 6.88 1.69 8.41
C ALA A 126 7.83 2.78 7.95
N VAL A 127 9.10 2.42 7.71
CA VAL A 127 10.16 3.36 7.31
C VAL A 127 10.13 3.71 5.81
N TRP A 128 9.39 2.93 5.01
CA TRP A 128 9.15 3.15 3.59
C TRP A 128 7.70 3.56 3.35
N LEU A 129 7.48 4.77 2.85
CA LEU A 129 6.15 5.23 2.47
C LEU A 129 5.74 4.63 1.12
N PRO A 130 4.49 4.18 0.95
CA PRO A 130 3.99 3.79 -0.35
C PRO A 130 3.87 4.99 -1.27
N GLU A 131 4.07 4.76 -2.56
CA GLU A 131 3.66 5.70 -3.60
C GLU A 131 2.13 5.64 -3.75
N VAL A 132 1.42 6.69 -3.36
CA VAL A 132 -0.02 6.82 -3.56
C VAL A 132 -0.27 7.68 -4.78
N LEU A 133 -0.76 7.07 -5.86
CA LEU A 133 -1.05 7.75 -7.12
C LEU A 133 -2.35 8.57 -7.02
N GLU A 134 -2.53 9.48 -7.95
CA GLU A 134 -3.86 10.01 -8.25
C GLU A 134 -4.76 8.90 -8.79
N ALA A 135 -6.07 9.07 -8.63
CA ALA A 135 -7.01 8.11 -9.19
C ALA A 135 -6.89 8.08 -10.72
N VAL A 136 -6.73 6.88 -11.26
CA VAL A 136 -6.62 6.65 -12.70
C VAL A 136 -7.86 5.92 -13.23
N ASP A 137 -8.13 6.09 -14.53
CA ASP A 137 -9.16 5.32 -15.19
C ASP A 137 -8.73 3.86 -15.34
N PHE A 138 -9.70 2.97 -15.44
CA PHE A 138 -9.47 1.52 -15.50
C PHE A 138 -8.43 1.13 -16.56
N ARG A 139 -8.51 1.72 -17.77
CA ARG A 139 -7.55 1.44 -18.86
C ARG A 139 -6.12 1.84 -18.48
N ALA A 140 -5.93 3.00 -17.85
CA ALA A 140 -4.62 3.42 -17.36
C ALA A 140 -4.09 2.51 -16.25
N ALA A 141 -4.97 1.99 -15.38
CA ALA A 141 -4.60 1.01 -14.39
C ALA A 141 -4.11 -0.30 -15.01
N LEU A 142 -4.69 -0.77 -16.11
CA LEU A 142 -4.21 -1.94 -16.84
C LEU A 142 -2.79 -1.73 -17.41
N GLU A 143 -2.50 -0.55 -17.95
CA GLU A 143 -1.15 -0.23 -18.45
C GLU A 143 -0.13 -0.23 -17.31
N LEU A 144 -0.48 0.31 -16.13
CA LEU A 144 0.36 0.24 -14.96
C LEU A 144 0.56 -1.21 -14.46
N ALA A 145 -0.47 -2.04 -14.56
CA ALA A 145 -0.43 -3.45 -14.17
C ALA A 145 0.55 -4.27 -15.03
N LYS A 146 0.69 -3.96 -16.32
CA LYS A 146 1.69 -4.58 -17.21
C LYS A 146 3.14 -4.37 -16.73
N GLY A 147 3.38 -3.30 -15.97
CA GLY A 147 4.68 -3.02 -15.35
C GLY A 147 4.96 -3.82 -14.07
N CYS A 148 3.97 -4.54 -13.53
CA CYS A 148 4.17 -5.45 -12.41
C CYS A 148 4.61 -6.83 -12.90
N GLY A 149 5.39 -7.55 -12.06
CA GLY A 149 5.84 -8.89 -12.40
C GLY A 149 4.69 -9.90 -12.51
N ARG A 150 3.83 -9.93 -11.52
CA ARG A 150 2.58 -10.73 -11.51
C ARG A 150 1.46 -9.95 -10.85
N VAL A 151 0.31 -9.95 -11.48
CA VAL A 151 -0.91 -9.34 -10.93
C VAL A 151 -1.99 -10.41 -10.79
N PHE A 152 -2.68 -10.40 -9.65
CA PHE A 152 -3.78 -11.30 -9.32
C PHE A 152 -5.07 -10.50 -9.24
N ALA A 153 -6.12 -10.95 -9.91
CA ALA A 153 -7.41 -10.27 -9.90
C ALA A 153 -8.46 -11.13 -9.19
N GLY A 154 -9.08 -10.60 -8.15
CA GLY A 154 -10.25 -11.24 -7.55
C GLY A 154 -11.38 -11.31 -8.57
N ALA A 155 -11.82 -12.51 -8.93
CA ALA A 155 -12.89 -12.71 -9.90
C ALA A 155 -13.96 -13.64 -9.33
N ILE A 156 -15.22 -13.27 -9.54
CA ILE A 156 -16.37 -14.12 -9.24
C ILE A 156 -16.75 -14.81 -10.55
N ALA A 157 -16.57 -16.12 -10.59
CA ALA A 157 -16.89 -16.94 -11.78
C ALA A 157 -17.43 -18.32 -11.35
N ASP A 158 -18.10 -18.99 -12.28
CA ASP A 158 -18.57 -20.36 -12.13
C ASP A 158 -18.04 -21.19 -13.31
N PRO A 159 -17.16 -22.19 -13.10
CA PRO A 159 -16.57 -22.54 -11.81
C PRO A 159 -15.62 -21.48 -11.26
N PRO A 160 -15.42 -21.38 -9.92
CA PRO A 160 -14.54 -20.38 -9.32
C PRO A 160 -13.08 -20.65 -9.72
N PRO A 161 -12.27 -19.58 -9.92
CA PRO A 161 -10.86 -19.73 -10.19
C PRO A 161 -10.11 -20.33 -8.99
N ALA A 162 -8.84 -20.68 -9.20
CA ALA A 162 -8.00 -21.21 -8.14
C ALA A 162 -7.87 -20.24 -6.94
N PRO A 163 -7.72 -20.75 -5.70
CA PRO A 163 -7.52 -19.90 -4.54
C PRO A 163 -6.26 -19.05 -4.68
N MET A 164 -6.35 -17.77 -4.31
CA MET A 164 -5.24 -16.82 -4.46
C MET A 164 -3.94 -17.30 -3.82
N TRP A 165 -4.00 -17.87 -2.62
CA TRP A 165 -2.80 -18.36 -1.93
C TRP A 165 -2.02 -19.40 -2.73
N ARG A 166 -2.73 -20.24 -3.51
CA ARG A 166 -2.13 -21.28 -4.34
C ARG A 166 -1.40 -20.69 -5.55
N GLU A 167 -2.03 -19.75 -6.24
CA GLU A 167 -1.46 -19.05 -7.40
C GLU A 167 -0.26 -18.19 -6.99
N VAL A 168 -0.35 -17.49 -5.85
CA VAL A 168 0.75 -16.71 -5.31
C VAL A 168 1.91 -17.61 -4.89
N ALA A 169 1.65 -18.75 -4.22
CA ALA A 169 2.70 -19.70 -3.85
C ALA A 169 3.43 -20.26 -5.08
N ALA A 170 2.69 -20.60 -6.15
CA ALA A 170 3.29 -21.04 -7.41
C ALA A 170 4.16 -19.93 -8.04
N ALA A 171 3.67 -18.69 -8.10
CA ALA A 171 4.41 -17.55 -8.65
C ALA A 171 5.69 -17.23 -7.86
N THR A 172 5.67 -17.41 -6.53
CA THR A 172 6.82 -17.11 -5.65
C THR A 172 7.82 -18.28 -5.55
N ALA A 173 7.41 -19.50 -5.86
CA ALA A 173 8.31 -20.66 -5.88
C ALA A 173 9.47 -20.53 -6.88
N GLU A 174 9.25 -19.84 -8.00
CA GLU A 174 10.26 -19.55 -9.01
C GLU A 174 11.28 -18.50 -8.56
N ARG A 175 11.08 -17.86 -7.39
CA ARG A 175 11.94 -16.82 -6.78
C ARG A 175 12.23 -15.63 -7.69
N VAL A 176 11.50 -15.47 -8.78
CA VAL A 176 11.71 -14.40 -9.77
C VAL A 176 10.50 -13.47 -9.78
N CYS A 177 10.51 -12.49 -8.88
CA CYS A 177 9.52 -11.42 -8.90
C CYS A 177 10.24 -10.04 -9.05
N PRO A 178 11.07 -9.83 -10.09
CA PRO A 178 11.91 -8.63 -10.21
C PRO A 178 11.10 -7.34 -10.31
N HIS A 179 9.87 -7.44 -10.81
CA HIS A 179 8.97 -6.29 -10.96
C HIS A 179 7.85 -6.24 -9.92
N GLY A 180 7.92 -7.10 -8.90
CA GLY A 180 6.97 -7.13 -7.77
C GLY A 180 5.72 -7.94 -8.04
N LEU A 181 4.77 -7.86 -7.10
CA LEU A 181 3.48 -8.54 -7.12
C LEU A 181 2.37 -7.51 -6.97
N GLY A 182 1.26 -7.70 -7.68
CA GLY A 182 0.09 -6.85 -7.59
C GLY A 182 -1.19 -7.61 -7.29
N VAL A 183 -2.14 -6.94 -6.67
CA VAL A 183 -3.52 -7.42 -6.54
C VAL A 183 -4.47 -6.37 -7.09
N PHE A 184 -5.45 -6.80 -7.91
CA PHE A 184 -6.47 -5.96 -8.50
C PHE A 184 -7.83 -6.30 -7.87
N VAL A 185 -8.53 -5.27 -7.36
CA VAL A 185 -9.81 -5.41 -6.64
C VAL A 185 -10.85 -4.49 -7.27
N GLY A 186 -11.97 -5.07 -7.64
CA GLY A 186 -13.10 -4.38 -8.25
C GLY A 186 -13.93 -3.55 -7.27
N PRO A 187 -14.90 -2.78 -7.80
CA PRO A 187 -15.88 -2.05 -7.02
C PRO A 187 -16.95 -2.98 -6.46
N GLU A 188 -17.84 -2.45 -5.61
CA GLU A 188 -18.97 -3.21 -5.07
C GLU A 188 -19.91 -3.77 -6.16
N GLY A 189 -19.99 -3.13 -7.33
CA GLY A 189 -20.79 -3.56 -8.48
C GLY A 189 -20.05 -4.52 -9.42
N ASP A 190 -18.85 -4.98 -9.03
CA ASP A 190 -17.95 -5.77 -9.86
C ASP A 190 -17.53 -5.04 -11.18
N PHE A 191 -16.66 -5.62 -11.95
CA PHE A 191 -16.27 -5.13 -13.29
C PHE A 191 -17.36 -5.41 -14.30
N THR A 192 -17.42 -4.62 -15.38
CA THR A 192 -18.22 -5.00 -16.54
C THR A 192 -17.58 -6.22 -17.25
N PRO A 193 -18.34 -6.96 -18.06
CA PRO A 193 -17.76 -8.09 -18.81
C PRO A 193 -16.58 -7.66 -19.71
N GLU A 194 -16.61 -6.45 -20.24
CA GLU A 194 -15.55 -5.85 -21.07
C GLU A 194 -14.32 -5.54 -20.23
N GLU A 195 -14.51 -4.89 -19.07
CA GLU A 195 -13.43 -4.60 -18.12
C GLU A 195 -12.79 -5.89 -17.61
N LEU A 196 -13.60 -6.88 -17.21
CA LEU A 196 -13.10 -8.16 -16.74
C LEU A 196 -12.27 -8.88 -17.82
N ARG A 197 -12.73 -8.92 -19.05
CA ARG A 197 -11.96 -9.50 -20.17
C ARG A 197 -10.60 -8.81 -20.32
N ALA A 198 -10.57 -7.50 -20.35
CA ALA A 198 -9.33 -6.74 -20.48
C ALA A 198 -8.39 -6.94 -19.28
N LEU A 199 -8.94 -7.04 -18.07
CA LEU A 199 -8.16 -7.31 -16.85
C LEU A 199 -7.49 -8.68 -16.91
N LEU A 200 -8.19 -9.71 -17.39
CA LEU A 200 -7.68 -11.08 -17.48
C LEU A 200 -6.60 -11.27 -18.56
N GLU A 201 -6.38 -10.30 -19.43
CA GLU A 201 -5.21 -10.28 -20.33
C GLU A 201 -3.91 -9.93 -19.60
N VAL A 202 -4.00 -9.24 -18.45
CA VAL A 202 -2.84 -8.75 -17.70
C VAL A 202 -2.74 -9.29 -16.27
N ALA A 203 -3.78 -9.97 -15.77
CA ALA A 203 -3.87 -10.48 -14.41
C ALA A 203 -4.37 -11.92 -14.37
N THR A 204 -3.84 -12.69 -13.43
CA THR A 204 -4.31 -14.06 -13.16
C THR A 204 -5.59 -13.99 -12.32
N PRO A 205 -6.71 -14.60 -12.77
CA PRO A 205 -7.92 -14.67 -11.97
C PRO A 205 -7.72 -15.56 -10.76
N VAL A 206 -8.20 -15.10 -9.60
CA VAL A 206 -8.10 -15.81 -8.34
C VAL A 206 -9.37 -15.73 -7.52
N SER A 207 -9.64 -16.76 -6.73
CA SER A 207 -10.68 -16.75 -5.71
C SER A 207 -10.13 -16.29 -4.37
N PHE A 208 -10.87 -15.39 -3.72
CA PHE A 208 -10.60 -14.94 -2.34
C PHE A 208 -11.32 -15.80 -1.29
N GLY A 209 -11.95 -16.90 -1.69
CA GLY A 209 -12.63 -17.82 -0.80
C GLY A 209 -14.09 -18.07 -1.21
N PRO A 210 -14.84 -18.80 -0.37
CA PRO A 210 -16.20 -19.24 -0.70
C PRO A 210 -17.28 -18.16 -0.51
N THR A 211 -16.94 -17.03 0.12
CA THR A 211 -17.85 -15.93 0.39
C THR A 211 -17.50 -14.69 -0.43
N ILE A 212 -18.52 -13.90 -0.79
CA ILE A 212 -18.31 -12.61 -1.44
C ILE A 212 -17.77 -11.62 -0.40
N LEU A 213 -16.57 -11.12 -0.63
CA LEU A 213 -15.95 -10.10 0.21
C LEU A 213 -16.36 -8.70 -0.24
N ARG A 214 -16.50 -7.78 0.71
CA ARG A 214 -16.55 -6.35 0.38
C ARG A 214 -15.22 -5.91 -0.22
N ALA A 215 -15.22 -4.87 -1.06
CA ALA A 215 -14.03 -4.39 -1.76
C ALA A 215 -12.85 -4.09 -0.82
N GLU A 216 -13.10 -3.41 0.30
CA GLU A 216 -12.08 -3.16 1.33
C GLU A 216 -11.53 -4.44 1.96
N THR A 217 -12.39 -5.42 2.23
CA THR A 217 -11.97 -6.73 2.76
C THR A 217 -11.17 -7.52 1.73
N ALA A 218 -11.59 -7.49 0.47
CA ALA A 218 -10.90 -8.14 -0.64
C ALA A 218 -9.48 -7.57 -0.84
N ALA A 219 -9.33 -6.24 -0.75
CA ALA A 219 -8.04 -5.57 -0.83
C ALA A 219 -7.09 -6.04 0.29
N ILE A 220 -7.56 -6.06 1.54
CA ILE A 220 -6.74 -6.48 2.68
C ILE A 220 -6.41 -7.98 2.60
N PHE A 221 -7.39 -8.83 2.25
CA PHE A 221 -7.14 -10.26 2.05
C PHE A 221 -6.04 -10.49 1.00
N GLY A 222 -6.18 -9.86 -0.18
CA GLY A 222 -5.22 -9.99 -1.27
C GLY A 222 -3.82 -9.55 -0.85
N LEU A 223 -3.69 -8.37 -0.22
CA LEU A 223 -2.42 -7.87 0.28
C LEU A 223 -1.82 -8.78 1.37
N SER A 224 -2.65 -9.33 2.27
CA SER A 224 -2.17 -10.25 3.31
C SER A 224 -1.58 -11.53 2.72
N VAL A 225 -2.21 -12.09 1.67
CA VAL A 225 -1.68 -13.27 0.97
C VAL A 225 -0.35 -12.96 0.30
N LEU A 226 -0.23 -11.80 -0.37
CA LEU A 226 1.04 -11.37 -0.97
C LEU A 226 2.12 -11.16 0.09
N ALA A 227 1.81 -10.48 1.19
CA ALA A 227 2.75 -10.20 2.27
C ALA A 227 3.28 -11.50 2.90
N ALA A 228 2.40 -12.46 3.19
CA ALA A 228 2.79 -13.76 3.73
C ALA A 228 3.71 -14.52 2.78
N ALA A 229 3.44 -14.52 1.48
CA ALA A 229 4.28 -15.17 0.48
C ALA A 229 5.66 -14.52 0.38
N ILE A 230 5.74 -13.19 0.39
CA ILE A 230 7.01 -12.45 0.36
C ILE A 230 7.85 -12.75 1.62
N GLN A 231 7.23 -12.77 2.80
CA GLN A 231 7.91 -13.15 4.04
C GLN A 231 8.48 -14.57 3.98
N SER A 232 7.74 -15.52 3.41
CA SER A 232 8.22 -16.89 3.21
C SER A 232 9.43 -16.98 2.29
N MET A 233 9.50 -16.15 1.23
CA MET A 233 10.67 -16.06 0.35
C MET A 233 11.93 -15.59 1.12
N HIS A 234 11.80 -14.60 1.99
CA HIS A 234 12.92 -14.08 2.79
C HIS A 234 13.43 -15.10 3.81
N ALA A 235 12.53 -15.81 4.49
CA ALA A 235 12.92 -16.84 5.47
C ALA A 235 13.73 -17.99 4.82
N SER A 236 13.37 -18.37 3.59
CA SER A 236 14.08 -19.42 2.85
C SER A 236 15.46 -18.99 2.30
N CYS A 237 15.78 -17.70 2.29
CA CYS A 237 17.11 -17.21 1.89
C CYS A 237 18.10 -17.10 3.04
N GLN A 238 17.63 -17.18 4.29
CA GLN A 238 18.45 -17.09 5.50
C GLN A 238 18.77 -18.46 6.13
N ALA A 239 18.15 -19.52 5.64
CA ALA A 239 18.37 -20.91 6.02
C ALA A 239 19.34 -21.60 5.05
#